data_68880c1495a87eef65c2386641a48714
#
_entry.id   68880c1495a87eef65c2386641a48714
#
_cell.length_a   1.000
_cell.length_b   1.000
_cell.length_c   1.000
_cell.angle_alpha   90.00
_cell.angle_beta   90.00
_cell.angle_gamma   90.00
#
_symmetry.space_group_name_H-M   'P 1'
#
loop_
_entity.id
_entity.type
_entity.pdbx_description
1 polymer ?
#
loop_
_entity_poly.entity_id
_entity_poly.type
_entity_poly.pdbx_seq_one_letter_code
_entity_poly.pdbx_strand_id
1 'polypeptide(L)'
;MSELDLKQLIRESVDQRQYEAEHWEGTFDQYLGLVQQDPLILRTAHQRLYDMVLSHGVEEVDVDKEKLPRYRFFSDPIEDGRDGVFGLERSLHDLMSMFKAAAHGFGPERRVILLHGPVGSAKSTIVRLLKKGLEAYSRLPQGAMYTFSWRVDGEVIASPMNEEPLLLLPREARAKLIASLQKKARTTYRLRQDFDLSPVSRFYLDLLLKRHGGDYQKVLDHVVVRRLVVSEKDRVGIGTFMPKDEKNQDSTELTGDVNYRRIAELGTDSDPRAFNFDGEFCVANRGIIEFIEVLKLDVAFLY
;
A
#
# COMPACT_ATOMS: atom_id res chain seq x y z
N MET A 1 16.69 42.20 15.84
CA MET A 1 16.26 40.83 15.48
C MET A 1 14.97 40.59 16.24
N SER A 2 13.81 40.59 15.57
CA SER A 2 12.52 40.34 16.20
C SER A 2 12.53 38.91 16.76
N GLU A 3 12.08 38.73 18.00
CA GLU A 3 11.81 37.41 18.57
C GLU A 3 10.96 36.62 17.55
N LEU A 4 11.49 35.51 17.07
CA LEU A 4 10.72 34.58 16.24
C LEU A 4 9.54 34.11 17.10
N ASP A 5 8.32 34.52 16.75
CA ASP A 5 7.15 33.97 17.42
C ASP A 5 7.01 32.47 17.00
N LEU A 6 7.56 31.59 17.85
CA LEU A 6 7.54 30.14 17.63
C LEU A 6 6.12 29.60 17.40
N LYS A 7 5.10 30.22 18.03
CA LYS A 7 3.70 29.85 17.84
C LYS A 7 3.19 30.20 16.44
N GLN A 8 3.66 31.30 15.88
CA GLN A 8 3.32 31.73 14.53
C GLN A 8 4.00 30.80 13.51
N LEU A 9 5.28 30.47 13.70
CA LEU A 9 6.03 29.53 12.88
C LEU A 9 5.38 28.14 12.87
N ILE A 10 4.93 27.64 14.03
CA ILE A 10 4.23 26.34 14.12
C ILE A 10 2.89 26.42 13.35
N ARG A 11 2.13 27.49 13.49
CA ARG A 11 0.85 27.66 12.77
C ARG A 11 1.04 27.75 11.26
N GLU A 12 2.09 28.41 10.79
CA GLU A 12 2.42 28.56 9.38
C GLU A 12 3.02 27.28 8.77
N SER A 13 3.67 26.45 9.59
CA SER A 13 4.28 25.18 9.15
C SER A 13 3.33 23.98 9.14
N VAL A 14 2.18 24.07 9.82
CA VAL A 14 1.17 22.98 9.87
C VAL A 14 -0.01 23.33 8.98
N ASP A 15 -0.14 22.67 7.85
CA ASP A 15 -1.37 22.72 7.05
C ASP A 15 -2.46 21.88 7.74
N GLN A 16 -3.36 22.60 8.44
CA GLN A 16 -4.47 21.96 9.15
C GLN A 16 -5.37 21.15 8.23
N ARG A 17 -5.58 21.60 6.99
CA ARG A 17 -6.42 20.88 6.00
C ARG A 17 -5.77 19.58 5.58
N GLN A 18 -4.45 19.60 5.37
CA GLN A 18 -3.70 18.38 5.06
C GLN A 18 -3.74 17.41 6.24
N TYR A 19 -3.55 17.92 7.46
CA TYR A 19 -3.65 17.10 8.68
C TYR A 19 -5.03 16.44 8.81
N GLU A 20 -6.11 17.18 8.64
CA GLU A 20 -7.49 16.65 8.69
C GLU A 20 -7.73 15.62 7.58
N ALA A 21 -7.20 15.85 6.38
CA ALA A 21 -7.32 14.90 5.27
C ALA A 21 -6.54 13.60 5.52
N GLU A 22 -5.34 13.67 6.11
CA GLU A 22 -4.52 12.51 6.45
C GLU A 22 -5.08 11.71 7.64
N HIS A 23 -5.85 12.35 8.53
CA HIS A 23 -6.46 11.75 9.72
C HIS A 23 -7.99 11.58 9.59
N TRP A 24 -8.48 11.55 8.35
CA TRP A 24 -9.91 11.36 8.12
C TRP A 24 -10.39 10.01 8.66
N GLU A 25 -11.48 10.06 9.44
CA GLU A 25 -12.22 8.89 9.91
C GLU A 25 -13.71 9.07 9.60
N GLY A 26 -14.39 7.96 9.34
CA GLY A 26 -15.81 7.98 9.03
C GLY A 26 -16.46 6.61 9.07
N THR A 27 -17.75 6.58 8.78
CA THR A 27 -18.52 5.34 8.65
C THR A 27 -18.22 4.65 7.32
N PHE A 28 -18.64 3.38 7.21
CA PHE A 28 -18.56 2.65 5.95
C PHE A 28 -19.35 3.34 4.82
N ASP A 29 -20.52 3.92 5.13
CA ASP A 29 -21.34 4.62 4.15
C ASP A 29 -20.68 5.92 3.66
N GLN A 30 -20.03 6.66 4.57
CA GLN A 30 -19.24 7.84 4.18
C GLN A 30 -18.07 7.47 3.26
N TYR A 31 -17.38 6.36 3.55
CA TYR A 31 -16.34 5.83 2.69
C TYR A 31 -16.91 5.44 1.30
N LEU A 32 -18.07 4.76 1.22
CA LEU A 32 -18.71 4.47 -0.05
C LEU A 32 -19.02 5.73 -0.85
N GLY A 33 -19.42 6.82 -0.18
CA GLY A 33 -19.59 8.13 -0.79
C GLY A 33 -18.30 8.65 -1.45
N LEU A 34 -17.15 8.52 -0.77
CA LEU A 34 -15.85 8.90 -1.32
C LEU A 34 -15.48 8.05 -2.56
N VAL A 35 -15.67 6.73 -2.48
CA VAL A 35 -15.41 5.82 -3.61
C VAL A 35 -16.31 6.10 -4.81
N GLN A 36 -17.56 6.53 -4.58
CA GLN A 36 -18.47 6.94 -5.65
C GLN A 36 -18.06 8.25 -6.32
N GLN A 37 -17.44 9.17 -5.56
CA GLN A 37 -16.89 10.43 -6.08
C GLN A 37 -15.60 10.18 -6.84
N ASP A 38 -14.67 9.41 -6.26
CA ASP A 38 -13.41 9.03 -6.87
C ASP A 38 -13.18 7.50 -6.82
N PRO A 39 -13.54 6.76 -7.88
CA PRO A 39 -13.29 5.33 -7.95
C PRO A 39 -11.81 4.94 -7.94
N LEU A 40 -10.88 5.88 -8.17
CA LEU A 40 -9.44 5.61 -8.15
C LEU A 40 -8.91 5.28 -6.74
N ILE A 41 -9.69 5.55 -5.71
CA ILE A 41 -9.43 5.06 -4.34
C ILE A 41 -9.23 3.54 -4.34
N LEU A 42 -9.96 2.80 -5.18
CA LEU A 42 -9.93 1.33 -5.28
C LEU A 42 -8.74 0.76 -6.06
N ARG A 43 -7.77 1.58 -6.46
CA ARG A 43 -6.59 1.08 -7.17
C ARG A 43 -5.81 0.06 -6.35
N THR A 44 -5.30 -0.96 -7.05
CA THR A 44 -4.31 -1.88 -6.49
C THR A 44 -2.96 -1.17 -6.27
N ALA A 45 -2.05 -1.79 -5.53
CA ALA A 45 -0.70 -1.26 -5.33
C ALA A 45 0.01 -0.98 -6.66
N HIS A 46 -0.06 -1.91 -7.62
CA HIS A 46 0.56 -1.74 -8.94
C HIS A 46 -0.03 -0.58 -9.74
N GLN A 47 -1.34 -0.42 -9.70
CA GLN A 47 -2.03 0.69 -10.36
C GLN A 47 -1.63 2.03 -9.75
N ARG A 48 -1.57 2.09 -8.42
CA ARG A 48 -1.19 3.30 -7.69
C ARG A 48 0.27 3.67 -7.94
N LEU A 49 1.18 2.69 -7.93
CA LEU A 49 2.58 2.90 -8.22
C LEU A 49 2.79 3.43 -9.65
N TYR A 50 2.10 2.84 -10.62
CA TYR A 50 2.16 3.27 -12.02
C TYR A 50 1.65 4.72 -12.18
N ASP A 51 0.48 5.03 -11.63
CA ASP A 51 -0.10 6.37 -11.67
C ASP A 51 0.75 7.40 -10.94
N MET A 52 1.34 7.03 -9.82
CA MET A 52 2.25 7.87 -9.04
C MET A 52 3.42 8.33 -9.91
N VAL A 53 4.10 7.41 -10.60
CA VAL A 53 5.21 7.79 -11.49
C VAL A 53 4.73 8.69 -12.62
N LEU A 54 3.59 8.38 -13.24
CA LEU A 54 3.03 9.18 -14.35
C LEU A 54 2.55 10.57 -13.90
N SER A 55 2.13 10.74 -12.65
CA SER A 55 1.64 12.02 -12.14
C SER A 55 2.67 13.15 -12.16
N HIS A 56 3.97 12.80 -12.21
CA HIS A 56 5.07 13.76 -12.31
C HIS A 56 5.37 14.18 -13.77
N GLY A 57 4.70 13.55 -14.74
CA GLY A 57 4.85 13.84 -16.16
C GLY A 57 5.87 12.97 -16.88
N VAL A 58 5.68 12.90 -18.19
CA VAL A 58 6.54 12.15 -19.11
C VAL A 58 6.92 13.07 -20.26
N GLU A 59 8.18 13.05 -20.68
CA GLU A 59 8.69 13.77 -21.83
C GLU A 59 9.38 12.79 -22.79
N GLU A 60 9.43 13.13 -24.07
CA GLU A 60 10.13 12.36 -25.08
C GLU A 60 11.57 12.88 -25.20
N VAL A 61 12.55 12.00 -25.18
CA VAL A 61 13.96 12.32 -25.33
C VAL A 61 14.60 11.44 -26.41
N ASP A 62 15.56 12.01 -27.14
CA ASP A 62 16.34 11.25 -28.11
C ASP A 62 17.55 10.61 -27.41
N VAL A 63 17.59 9.28 -27.42
CA VAL A 63 18.70 8.48 -26.89
C VAL A 63 19.21 7.56 -28.01
N ASP A 64 20.43 7.72 -28.44
CA ASP A 64 21.04 6.91 -29.51
C ASP A 64 20.19 6.84 -30.80
N LYS A 65 19.56 7.94 -31.19
CA LYS A 65 18.65 8.07 -32.34
C LYS A 65 17.29 7.34 -32.17
N GLU A 66 16.97 6.92 -30.98
CA GLU A 66 15.68 6.35 -30.61
C GLU A 66 14.95 7.32 -29.68
N LYS A 67 13.65 7.50 -29.91
CA LYS A 67 12.79 8.30 -29.04
C LYS A 67 12.31 7.46 -27.88
N LEU A 68 12.73 7.83 -26.67
CA LEU A 68 12.34 7.13 -25.43
C LEU A 68 11.57 8.07 -24.50
N PRO A 69 10.60 7.54 -23.74
CA PRO A 69 9.95 8.30 -22.69
C PRO A 69 10.91 8.47 -21.50
N ARG A 70 11.10 9.72 -21.08
CA ARG A 70 11.73 10.05 -19.80
C ARG A 70 10.66 10.39 -18.79
N TYR A 71 10.62 9.66 -17.69
CA TYR A 71 9.70 9.87 -16.59
C TYR A 71 10.31 10.85 -15.59
N ARG A 72 9.72 12.04 -15.46
CA ARG A 72 10.23 13.11 -14.58
C ARG A 72 10.34 12.70 -13.12
N PHE A 73 9.55 11.75 -12.70
CA PHE A 73 9.60 11.18 -11.35
C PHE A 73 11.02 10.74 -10.96
N PHE A 74 11.76 10.11 -11.88
CA PHE A 74 13.12 9.63 -11.59
C PHE A 74 14.18 10.73 -11.52
N SER A 75 13.83 11.98 -11.81
CA SER A 75 14.69 13.14 -11.52
C SER A 75 14.59 13.63 -10.07
N ASP A 76 13.85 12.92 -9.21
CA ASP A 76 13.57 13.24 -7.80
C ASP A 76 12.95 14.64 -7.58
N PRO A 77 11.75 14.88 -8.04
CA PRO A 77 11.05 16.14 -7.79
C PRO A 77 10.60 16.33 -6.35
N ILE A 78 10.77 15.30 -5.48
CA ILE A 78 10.36 15.32 -4.08
C ILE A 78 11.41 15.96 -3.19
N GLU A 79 12.70 15.70 -3.47
CA GLU A 79 13.84 16.24 -2.73
C GLU A 79 14.83 17.00 -3.65
N ASP A 80 14.30 17.80 -4.56
CA ASP A 80 15.06 18.71 -5.42
C ASP A 80 16.23 18.05 -6.17
N GLY A 81 16.04 16.81 -6.61
CA GLY A 81 17.02 16.09 -7.42
C GLY A 81 18.10 15.33 -6.63
N ARG A 82 18.00 15.24 -5.31
CA ARG A 82 19.00 14.58 -4.44
C ARG A 82 19.29 13.13 -4.84
N ASP A 83 18.26 12.39 -5.16
CA ASP A 83 18.32 11.00 -5.59
C ASP A 83 18.03 10.82 -7.09
N GLY A 84 18.21 11.87 -7.88
CA GLY A 84 17.93 11.86 -9.32
C GLY A 84 18.73 10.79 -10.08
N VAL A 85 18.05 10.04 -10.94
CA VAL A 85 18.62 8.98 -11.79
C VAL A 85 18.60 9.44 -13.23
N PHE A 86 19.79 9.50 -13.86
CA PHE A 86 19.98 9.95 -15.22
C PHE A 86 20.77 8.93 -16.04
N GLY A 87 20.58 8.94 -17.37
CA GLY A 87 21.30 8.08 -18.28
C GLY A 87 20.84 6.62 -18.29
N LEU A 88 19.69 6.31 -17.68
CA LEU A 88 19.10 4.96 -17.61
C LEU A 88 17.74 4.90 -18.30
N GLU A 89 17.46 5.75 -19.28
CA GLU A 89 16.15 5.90 -19.90
C GLU A 89 15.58 4.58 -20.43
N ARG A 90 16.39 3.71 -21.04
CA ARG A 90 15.96 2.38 -21.52
C ARG A 90 15.55 1.48 -20.36
N SER A 91 16.39 1.36 -19.34
CA SER A 91 16.11 0.51 -18.17
C SER A 91 14.88 0.99 -17.38
N LEU A 92 14.72 2.30 -17.26
CA LEU A 92 13.55 2.91 -16.64
C LEU A 92 12.29 2.73 -17.49
N HIS A 93 12.41 2.78 -18.81
CA HIS A 93 11.31 2.48 -19.72
C HIS A 93 10.87 1.01 -19.59
N ASP A 94 11.80 0.06 -19.52
CA ASP A 94 11.52 -1.34 -19.30
C ASP A 94 10.82 -1.57 -17.96
N LEU A 95 11.32 -0.96 -16.87
CA LEU A 95 10.69 -0.99 -15.55
C LEU A 95 9.26 -0.46 -15.59
N MET A 96 9.05 0.68 -16.23
CA MET A 96 7.72 1.28 -16.37
C MET A 96 6.79 0.46 -17.26
N SER A 97 7.32 -0.25 -18.25
CA SER A 97 6.56 -1.20 -19.06
C SER A 97 6.07 -2.38 -18.22
N MET A 98 6.90 -2.88 -17.28
CA MET A 98 6.51 -3.89 -16.30
C MET A 98 5.42 -3.36 -15.35
N PHE A 99 5.57 -2.13 -14.83
CA PHE A 99 4.54 -1.52 -13.97
C PHE A 99 3.23 -1.31 -14.71
N LYS A 100 3.28 -0.86 -15.96
CA LYS A 100 2.11 -0.74 -16.82
C LYS A 100 1.41 -2.08 -17.02
N ALA A 101 2.15 -3.13 -17.36
CA ALA A 101 1.61 -4.46 -17.56
C ALA A 101 1.00 -5.02 -16.26
N ALA A 102 1.64 -4.79 -15.11
CA ALA A 102 1.11 -5.16 -13.79
C ALA A 102 -0.17 -4.40 -13.44
N ALA A 103 -0.22 -3.09 -13.71
CA ALA A 103 -1.42 -2.27 -13.50
C ALA A 103 -2.61 -2.76 -14.33
N HIS A 104 -2.36 -3.26 -15.54
CA HIS A 104 -3.40 -3.85 -16.42
C HIS A 104 -3.72 -5.32 -16.09
N GLY A 105 -2.92 -5.99 -15.26
CA GLY A 105 -3.13 -7.39 -14.88
C GLY A 105 -2.73 -8.39 -15.97
N PHE A 106 -1.67 -8.09 -16.71
CA PHE A 106 -1.15 -8.93 -17.79
C PHE A 106 -0.13 -9.97 -17.32
N GLY A 107 0.01 -10.16 -16.01
CA GLY A 107 0.81 -11.22 -15.41
C GLY A 107 1.95 -10.75 -14.50
N PRO A 108 2.65 -9.62 -14.77
CA PRO A 108 3.76 -9.17 -13.91
C PRO A 108 3.35 -8.87 -12.46
N GLU A 109 2.09 -8.58 -12.21
CA GLU A 109 1.54 -8.36 -10.85
C GLU A 109 1.65 -9.57 -9.93
N ARG A 110 2.00 -10.74 -10.47
CA ARG A 110 2.22 -12.00 -9.73
C ARG A 110 3.69 -12.41 -9.66
N ARG A 111 4.60 -11.51 -10.03
CA ARG A 111 6.02 -11.80 -10.13
C ARG A 111 6.85 -10.81 -9.34
N VAL A 112 8.00 -11.26 -8.88
CA VAL A 112 9.04 -10.40 -8.31
C VAL A 112 9.78 -9.71 -9.47
N ILE A 113 10.02 -8.41 -9.35
CA ILE A 113 10.83 -7.64 -10.30
C ILE A 113 12.26 -7.63 -9.78
N LEU A 114 13.18 -8.24 -10.52
CA LEU A 114 14.59 -8.27 -10.17
C LEU A 114 15.34 -7.11 -10.84
N LEU A 115 15.87 -6.19 -10.03
CA LEU A 115 16.81 -5.17 -10.49
C LEU A 115 18.22 -5.71 -10.45
N HIS A 116 18.73 -6.13 -11.62
CA HIS A 116 20.08 -6.68 -11.77
C HIS A 116 21.03 -5.66 -12.42
N GLY A 117 22.29 -5.62 -11.97
CA GLY A 117 23.32 -4.76 -12.53
C GLY A 117 24.51 -4.59 -11.59
N PRO A 118 25.61 -3.98 -12.06
CA PRO A 118 26.82 -3.76 -11.28
C PRO A 118 26.59 -2.83 -10.08
N VAL A 119 27.56 -2.77 -9.19
CA VAL A 119 27.56 -1.80 -8.09
C VAL A 119 27.59 -0.38 -8.70
N GLY A 120 26.83 0.55 -8.12
CA GLY A 120 26.74 1.93 -8.63
C GLY A 120 25.74 2.14 -9.77
N SER A 121 24.98 1.12 -10.21
CA SER A 121 23.95 1.24 -11.28
C SER A 121 22.59 1.75 -10.79
N ALA A 122 22.56 2.55 -9.75
CA ALA A 122 21.37 3.23 -9.19
C ALA A 122 20.19 2.31 -8.73
N LYS A 123 20.37 0.99 -8.60
CA LYS A 123 19.29 0.05 -8.20
C LYS A 123 18.60 0.46 -6.89
N SER A 124 19.37 0.63 -5.83
CA SER A 124 18.84 1.05 -4.52
C SER A 124 18.28 2.47 -4.54
N THR A 125 18.83 3.35 -5.40
CA THR A 125 18.31 4.71 -5.57
C THR A 125 16.92 4.68 -6.21
N ILE A 126 16.73 3.85 -7.25
CA ILE A 126 15.41 3.67 -7.90
C ILE A 126 14.39 3.18 -6.89
N VAL A 127 14.72 2.16 -6.07
CA VAL A 127 13.79 1.63 -5.06
C VAL A 127 13.48 2.68 -3.99
N ARG A 128 14.51 3.41 -3.51
CA ARG A 128 14.31 4.50 -2.54
C ARG A 128 13.40 5.60 -3.10
N LEU A 129 13.56 5.98 -4.37
CA LEU A 129 12.65 6.91 -5.04
C LEU A 129 11.22 6.39 -5.07
N LEU A 130 11.00 5.12 -5.41
CA LEU A 130 9.67 4.51 -5.45
C LEU A 130 9.01 4.51 -4.06
N LYS A 131 9.77 4.23 -2.99
CA LYS A 131 9.28 4.29 -1.61
C LYS A 131 8.89 5.73 -1.23
N LYS A 132 9.79 6.71 -1.42
CA LYS A 132 9.51 8.14 -1.18
C LYS A 132 8.30 8.62 -1.99
N GLY A 133 8.24 8.21 -3.25
CA GLY A 133 7.13 8.55 -4.14
C GLY A 133 5.80 8.05 -3.60
N LEU A 134 5.73 6.80 -3.14
CA LEU A 134 4.51 6.25 -2.55
C LEU A 134 4.11 6.96 -1.26
N GLU A 135 5.06 7.28 -0.39
CA GLU A 135 4.79 8.07 0.82
C GLU A 135 4.19 9.43 0.48
N ALA A 136 4.88 10.21 -0.37
CA ALA A 136 4.40 11.52 -0.79
C ALA A 136 3.05 11.45 -1.51
N TYR A 137 2.90 10.51 -2.44
CA TYR A 137 1.68 10.34 -3.22
C TYR A 137 0.48 9.93 -2.37
N SER A 138 0.67 9.07 -1.35
CA SER A 138 -0.39 8.63 -0.45
C SER A 138 -0.99 9.76 0.38
N ARG A 139 -0.25 10.84 0.62
CA ARG A 139 -0.71 12.05 1.32
C ARG A 139 -1.61 12.92 0.44
N LEU A 140 -1.40 12.88 -0.86
CA LEU A 140 -2.19 13.66 -1.81
C LEU A 140 -3.62 13.10 -1.96
N PRO A 141 -4.63 13.93 -2.26
CA PRO A 141 -5.99 13.46 -2.52
C PRO A 141 -6.04 12.40 -3.61
N GLN A 142 -5.28 12.60 -4.69
CA GLN A 142 -5.23 11.66 -5.82
C GLN A 142 -4.58 10.31 -5.48
N GLY A 143 -3.77 10.22 -4.42
CA GLY A 143 -3.16 8.99 -3.92
C GLY A 143 -3.93 8.33 -2.78
N ALA A 144 -5.12 8.82 -2.47
CA ALA A 144 -5.92 8.41 -1.32
C ALA A 144 -6.13 6.90 -1.21
N MET A 145 -5.94 6.39 0.01
CA MET A 145 -6.25 5.02 0.41
C MET A 145 -6.96 5.02 1.75
N TYR A 146 -7.72 3.97 2.00
CA TYR A 146 -8.46 3.80 3.24
C TYR A 146 -8.30 2.40 3.78
N THR A 147 -8.38 2.26 5.08
CA THR A 147 -8.43 0.99 5.81
C THR A 147 -9.55 1.07 6.84
N PHE A 148 -9.75 0.01 7.60
CA PHE A 148 -10.83 -0.02 8.59
C PHE A 148 -10.37 -0.59 9.93
N SER A 149 -11.20 -0.34 10.94
CA SER A 149 -11.14 -0.93 12.26
C SER A 149 -12.52 -1.42 12.65
N TRP A 150 -12.58 -2.45 13.48
CA TRP A 150 -13.79 -2.97 14.10
C TRP A 150 -14.04 -2.30 15.45
N ARG A 151 -15.29 -1.95 15.74
CA ARG A 151 -15.73 -1.59 17.10
C ARG A 151 -16.47 -2.77 17.69
N VAL A 152 -15.86 -3.48 18.61
CA VAL A 152 -16.42 -4.68 19.24
C VAL A 152 -16.25 -4.57 20.75
N ASP A 153 -17.32 -4.68 21.50
CA ASP A 153 -17.37 -4.70 22.96
C ASP A 153 -16.63 -3.50 23.63
N GLY A 154 -16.68 -2.33 22.99
CA GLY A 154 -16.05 -1.10 23.46
C GLY A 154 -14.58 -0.92 23.01
N GLU A 155 -14.01 -1.91 22.37
CA GLU A 155 -12.65 -1.86 21.83
C GLU A 155 -12.64 -1.49 20.33
N VAL A 156 -11.56 -0.82 19.90
CA VAL A 156 -11.29 -0.53 18.50
C VAL A 156 -10.16 -1.43 18.03
N ILE A 157 -10.46 -2.34 17.13
CA ILE A 157 -9.54 -3.36 16.64
C ILE A 157 -9.21 -3.05 15.17
N ALA A 158 -7.99 -2.62 14.91
CA ALA A 158 -7.55 -2.30 13.56
C ALA A 158 -7.43 -3.55 12.68
N SER A 159 -7.73 -3.41 11.38
CA SER A 159 -7.36 -4.42 10.39
C SER A 159 -5.86 -4.67 10.45
N PRO A 160 -5.41 -5.92 10.66
CA PRO A 160 -4.01 -6.21 10.93
C PRO A 160 -3.09 -5.96 9.71
N MET A 161 -3.67 -5.96 8.51
CA MET A 161 -2.95 -5.80 7.25
C MET A 161 -3.38 -4.54 6.49
N ASN A 162 -3.99 -3.56 7.16
CA ASN A 162 -4.49 -2.34 6.52
C ASN A 162 -5.35 -2.61 5.28
N GLU A 163 -6.29 -3.54 5.40
CA GLU A 163 -7.11 -4.04 4.31
C GLU A 163 -8.03 -2.97 3.72
N GLU A 164 -8.42 -3.18 2.47
CA GLU A 164 -9.39 -2.32 1.77
C GLU A 164 -10.79 -2.51 2.35
N PRO A 165 -11.48 -1.43 2.79
CA PRO A 165 -12.81 -1.57 3.39
C PRO A 165 -13.85 -2.26 2.50
N LEU A 166 -13.74 -2.12 1.18
CA LEU A 166 -14.66 -2.75 0.25
C LEU A 166 -14.65 -4.29 0.32
N LEU A 167 -13.57 -4.89 0.85
CA LEU A 167 -13.46 -6.33 1.06
C LEU A 167 -14.49 -6.86 2.07
N LEU A 168 -15.04 -5.98 2.92
CA LEU A 168 -16.12 -6.32 3.85
C LEU A 168 -17.43 -6.69 3.15
N LEU A 169 -17.65 -6.22 1.92
CA LEU A 169 -18.84 -6.58 1.16
C LEU A 169 -18.77 -8.00 0.60
N PRO A 170 -19.92 -8.69 0.53
CA PRO A 170 -20.00 -9.96 -0.18
C PRO A 170 -19.46 -9.85 -1.61
N ARG A 171 -18.76 -10.89 -2.06
CA ARG A 171 -18.02 -10.89 -3.34
C ARG A 171 -18.87 -10.46 -4.54
N GLU A 172 -20.13 -10.92 -4.61
CA GLU A 172 -21.03 -10.56 -5.71
C GLU A 172 -21.46 -9.07 -5.67
N ALA A 173 -21.79 -8.55 -4.47
CA ALA A 173 -22.15 -7.14 -4.29
C ALA A 173 -20.96 -6.24 -4.63
N ARG A 174 -19.78 -6.59 -4.17
CA ARG A 174 -18.52 -5.91 -4.46
C ARG A 174 -18.23 -5.88 -5.96
N ALA A 175 -18.37 -7.01 -6.66
CA ALA A 175 -18.15 -7.08 -8.10
C ALA A 175 -19.13 -6.20 -8.89
N LYS A 176 -20.42 -6.18 -8.53
CA LYS A 176 -21.43 -5.31 -9.14
C LYS A 176 -21.11 -3.83 -8.92
N LEU A 177 -20.72 -3.47 -7.70
CA LEU A 177 -20.33 -2.09 -7.36
C LEU A 177 -19.12 -1.65 -8.18
N ILE A 178 -18.04 -2.44 -8.21
CA ILE A 178 -16.83 -2.14 -8.98
C ILE A 178 -17.15 -2.00 -10.47
N ALA A 179 -17.98 -2.87 -11.04
CA ALA A 179 -18.41 -2.78 -12.44
C ALA A 179 -19.17 -1.48 -12.75
N SER A 180 -19.97 -0.97 -11.81
CA SER A 180 -20.66 0.31 -11.95
C SER A 180 -19.69 1.49 -11.86
N LEU A 181 -18.73 1.43 -10.93
CA LEU A 181 -17.70 2.46 -10.72
C LEU A 181 -16.69 2.52 -11.87
N GLN A 182 -16.36 1.38 -12.48
CA GLN A 182 -15.47 1.32 -13.63
C GLN A 182 -15.91 2.22 -14.78
N LYS A 183 -17.23 2.36 -14.98
CA LYS A 183 -17.78 3.23 -16.03
C LYS A 183 -17.52 4.72 -15.77
N LYS A 184 -17.32 5.10 -14.51
CA LYS A 184 -17.00 6.47 -14.07
C LYS A 184 -15.50 6.71 -14.00
N ALA A 185 -14.72 5.64 -13.75
CA ALA A 185 -13.27 5.72 -13.63
C ALA A 185 -12.65 6.04 -15.00
N ARG A 186 -11.90 7.14 -15.08
CA ARG A 186 -11.16 7.56 -16.29
C ARG A 186 -9.79 6.89 -16.32
N THR A 187 -9.76 5.55 -16.41
CA THR A 187 -8.52 4.75 -16.43
C THR A 187 -8.47 3.85 -17.66
N THR A 188 -7.25 3.49 -18.06
CA THR A 188 -6.99 2.51 -19.12
C THR A 188 -6.97 1.08 -18.59
N TYR A 189 -6.91 0.89 -17.27
CA TYR A 189 -6.88 -0.40 -16.60
C TYR A 189 -8.22 -0.69 -15.88
N ARG A 190 -8.43 -1.96 -15.58
CA ARG A 190 -9.62 -2.41 -14.86
C ARG A 190 -9.38 -2.32 -13.34
N LEU A 191 -10.28 -1.65 -12.63
CA LEU A 191 -10.31 -1.69 -11.16
C LEU A 191 -10.66 -3.11 -10.70
N ARG A 192 -9.94 -3.61 -9.70
CA ARG A 192 -10.11 -4.96 -9.16
C ARG A 192 -9.93 -4.94 -7.66
N GLN A 193 -10.79 -5.67 -6.96
CA GLN A 193 -10.68 -5.95 -5.53
C GLN A 193 -11.09 -7.42 -5.31
N ASP A 194 -10.32 -8.33 -5.94
CA ASP A 194 -10.57 -9.78 -5.93
C ASP A 194 -9.86 -10.48 -4.76
N PHE A 195 -9.47 -9.71 -3.75
CA PHE A 195 -8.77 -10.19 -2.56
C PHE A 195 -9.77 -10.65 -1.50
N ASP A 196 -9.27 -11.47 -0.57
CA ASP A 196 -10.01 -11.91 0.60
C ASP A 196 -9.53 -11.17 1.85
N LEU A 197 -10.40 -11.11 2.85
CA LEU A 197 -10.05 -10.58 4.18
C LEU A 197 -9.04 -11.49 4.87
N SER A 198 -8.20 -10.90 5.72
CA SER A 198 -7.32 -11.64 6.63
C SER A 198 -8.13 -12.55 7.56
N PRO A 199 -7.50 -13.59 8.12
CA PRO A 199 -8.18 -14.48 9.06
C PRO A 199 -8.79 -13.73 10.26
N VAL A 200 -8.13 -12.70 10.77
CA VAL A 200 -8.63 -11.87 11.88
C VAL A 200 -9.86 -11.06 11.46
N SER A 201 -9.79 -10.41 10.30
CA SER A 201 -10.93 -9.61 9.81
C SER A 201 -12.14 -10.49 9.51
N ARG A 202 -11.93 -11.70 8.97
CA ARG A 202 -13.00 -12.69 8.78
C ARG A 202 -13.59 -13.15 10.11
N PHE A 203 -12.76 -13.39 11.12
CA PHE A 203 -13.23 -13.76 12.45
C PHE A 203 -14.21 -12.71 13.01
N TYR A 204 -13.88 -11.43 12.97
CA TYR A 204 -14.78 -10.38 13.48
C TYR A 204 -16.02 -10.19 12.60
N LEU A 205 -15.89 -10.33 11.28
CA LEU A 205 -17.04 -10.31 10.38
C LEU A 205 -18.04 -11.43 10.74
N ASP A 206 -17.56 -12.67 10.89
CA ASP A 206 -18.39 -13.84 11.23
C ASP A 206 -19.00 -13.72 12.62
N LEU A 207 -18.22 -13.22 13.59
CA LEU A 207 -18.70 -12.97 14.96
C LEU A 207 -19.89 -12.00 14.96
N LEU A 208 -19.74 -10.87 14.26
CA LEU A 208 -20.77 -9.84 14.20
C LEU A 208 -21.98 -10.30 13.38
N LEU A 209 -21.79 -11.03 12.29
CA LEU A 209 -22.88 -11.63 11.52
C LEU A 209 -23.72 -12.58 12.37
N LYS A 210 -23.09 -13.44 13.17
CA LYS A 210 -23.79 -14.32 14.12
C LYS A 210 -24.53 -13.51 15.18
N ARG A 211 -23.90 -12.47 15.74
CA ARG A 211 -24.49 -11.60 16.77
C ARG A 211 -25.73 -10.86 16.26
N HIS A 212 -25.74 -10.46 15.00
CA HIS A 212 -26.82 -9.70 14.36
C HIS A 212 -27.74 -10.56 13.48
N GLY A 213 -27.69 -11.90 13.59
CA GLY A 213 -28.57 -12.79 12.85
C GLY A 213 -28.46 -12.69 11.31
N GLY A 214 -27.26 -12.36 10.80
CA GLY A 214 -26.99 -12.20 9.38
C GLY A 214 -27.29 -10.81 8.80
N ASP A 215 -27.67 -9.84 9.63
CA ASP A 215 -27.92 -8.46 9.21
C ASP A 215 -26.60 -7.73 8.90
N TYR A 216 -26.24 -7.69 7.64
CA TYR A 216 -24.99 -7.08 7.15
C TYR A 216 -24.92 -5.58 7.43
N GLN A 217 -26.04 -4.86 7.38
CA GLN A 217 -26.04 -3.42 7.64
C GLN A 217 -25.61 -3.13 9.07
N LYS A 218 -26.15 -3.86 10.03
CA LYS A 218 -25.75 -3.74 11.44
C LYS A 218 -24.29 -4.11 11.67
N VAL A 219 -23.74 -5.05 10.89
CA VAL A 219 -22.31 -5.38 10.96
C VAL A 219 -21.45 -4.20 10.47
N LEU A 220 -21.86 -3.54 9.40
CA LEU A 220 -21.12 -2.37 8.86
C LEU A 220 -21.17 -1.16 9.81
N ASP A 221 -22.18 -1.04 10.67
CA ASP A 221 -22.24 -0.03 11.73
C ASP A 221 -21.11 -0.18 12.79
N HIS A 222 -20.53 -1.38 12.88
CA HIS A 222 -19.35 -1.65 13.72
C HIS A 222 -18.03 -1.28 13.06
N VAL A 223 -18.05 -0.80 11.82
CA VAL A 223 -16.85 -0.47 11.05
C VAL A 223 -16.55 1.02 11.13
N VAL A 224 -15.31 1.34 11.48
CA VAL A 224 -14.74 2.68 11.33
C VAL A 224 -13.73 2.65 10.21
N VAL A 225 -13.96 3.44 9.19
CA VAL A 225 -13.01 3.59 8.08
C VAL A 225 -12.11 4.79 8.36
N ARG A 226 -10.83 4.64 8.11
CA ARG A 226 -9.83 5.70 8.29
C ARG A 226 -8.94 5.83 7.07
N ARG A 227 -8.41 7.02 6.88
CA ARG A 227 -7.38 7.27 5.88
C ARG A 227 -6.15 6.42 6.16
N LEU A 228 -5.56 5.83 5.12
CA LEU A 228 -4.30 5.11 5.18
C LEU A 228 -3.23 5.93 4.48
N VAL A 229 -2.19 6.32 5.20
CA VAL A 229 -1.01 6.99 4.67
C VAL A 229 0.16 6.01 4.72
N VAL A 230 0.87 5.89 3.61
CA VAL A 230 2.06 5.04 3.52
C VAL A 230 3.21 5.70 4.26
N SER A 231 3.94 4.93 5.06
CA SER A 231 5.11 5.39 5.81
C SER A 231 6.08 4.23 6.04
N GLU A 232 7.31 4.36 5.54
CA GLU A 232 8.37 3.38 5.81
C GLU A 232 8.74 3.38 7.29
N LYS A 233 8.83 4.58 7.89
CA LYS A 233 9.16 4.75 9.31
C LYS A 233 8.15 4.10 10.25
N ASP A 234 6.86 4.20 9.93
CA ASP A 234 5.77 3.63 10.73
C ASP A 234 5.41 2.20 10.30
N ARG A 235 6.16 1.63 9.35
CA ARG A 235 5.96 0.28 8.82
C ARG A 235 4.54 0.09 8.24
N VAL A 236 4.10 1.02 7.42
CA VAL A 236 2.79 1.00 6.75
C VAL A 236 2.97 1.05 5.24
N GLY A 237 2.62 -0.02 4.54
CA GLY A 237 2.66 -0.09 3.09
C GLY A 237 4.06 -0.20 2.47
N ILE A 238 5.12 -0.15 3.26
CA ILE A 238 6.51 -0.35 2.81
C ILE A 238 7.17 -1.37 3.71
N GLY A 239 7.54 -2.51 3.12
CA GLY A 239 8.33 -3.55 3.76
C GLY A 239 9.76 -3.59 3.18
N THR A 240 10.72 -3.90 4.01
CA THR A 240 12.12 -4.05 3.59
C THR A 240 12.71 -5.27 4.26
N PHE A 241 13.05 -6.27 3.46
CA PHE A 241 13.70 -7.48 3.93
C PHE A 241 15.17 -7.48 3.50
N MET A 242 16.05 -7.60 4.47
CA MET A 242 17.49 -7.73 4.27
C MET A 242 18.00 -8.92 5.07
N PRO A 243 18.59 -9.94 4.42
CA PRO A 243 19.15 -11.10 5.13
C PRO A 243 20.21 -10.65 6.13
N LYS A 244 20.03 -11.01 7.40
CA LYS A 244 21.02 -10.72 8.46
C LYS A 244 22.15 -11.74 8.48
N ASP A 245 21.82 -13.01 8.18
CA ASP A 245 22.78 -14.12 8.16
C ASP A 245 22.39 -15.07 7.01
N GLU A 246 23.36 -15.49 6.22
CA GLU A 246 23.15 -16.40 5.08
C GLU A 246 22.67 -17.80 5.51
N LYS A 247 22.93 -18.20 6.76
CA LYS A 247 22.64 -19.56 7.25
C LYS A 247 21.45 -19.65 8.22
N ASN A 248 21.01 -18.54 8.82
CA ASN A 248 19.93 -18.50 9.81
C ASN A 248 18.86 -17.50 9.40
N GLN A 249 18.18 -17.83 8.30
CA GLN A 249 17.07 -17.00 7.82
C GLN A 249 15.77 -17.50 8.44
N ASP A 250 15.04 -16.57 9.07
CA ASP A 250 13.76 -16.87 9.68
C ASP A 250 12.62 -16.35 8.76
N SER A 251 11.78 -17.25 8.29
CA SER A 251 10.62 -16.91 7.47
C SER A 251 9.59 -16.07 8.24
N THR A 252 9.63 -16.06 9.56
CA THR A 252 8.72 -15.26 10.39
C THR A 252 8.93 -13.76 10.20
N GLU A 253 10.15 -13.33 9.84
CA GLU A 253 10.40 -11.92 9.47
C GLU A 253 9.59 -11.50 8.24
N LEU A 254 9.26 -12.42 7.34
CA LEU A 254 8.43 -12.16 6.16
C LEU A 254 6.94 -12.30 6.41
N THR A 255 6.53 -13.34 7.13
CA THR A 255 5.12 -13.74 7.28
C THR A 255 4.47 -13.27 8.57
N GLY A 256 5.26 -13.00 9.60
CA GLY A 256 4.80 -12.86 10.98
C GLY A 256 4.86 -14.18 11.73
N ASP A 257 4.55 -14.16 13.01
CA ASP A 257 4.72 -15.31 13.93
C ASP A 257 3.54 -15.43 14.90
N VAL A 258 3.47 -16.59 15.53
CA VAL A 258 2.47 -16.90 16.55
C VAL A 258 2.77 -16.14 17.85
N ASN A 259 1.76 -15.54 18.43
CA ASN A 259 1.87 -14.81 19.69
C ASN A 259 1.52 -15.73 20.88
N TYR A 260 2.54 -16.26 21.54
CA TYR A 260 2.36 -17.18 22.67
C TYR A 260 1.60 -16.57 23.85
N ARG A 261 1.72 -15.26 24.07
CA ARG A 261 0.93 -14.57 25.09
C ARG A 261 -0.55 -14.61 24.78
N ARG A 262 -0.93 -14.33 23.52
CA ARG A 262 -2.30 -14.40 23.07
C ARG A 262 -2.85 -15.84 23.09
N ILE A 263 -2.02 -16.83 22.78
CA ILE A 263 -2.43 -18.24 22.93
C ILE A 263 -2.82 -18.54 24.39
N ALA A 264 -2.03 -18.06 25.35
CA ALA A 264 -2.35 -18.27 26.77
C ALA A 264 -3.67 -17.58 27.19
N GLU A 265 -3.98 -16.44 26.59
CA GLU A 265 -5.23 -15.69 26.82
C GLU A 265 -6.44 -16.33 26.13
N LEU A 266 -6.26 -16.84 24.91
CA LEU A 266 -7.33 -17.38 24.05
C LEU A 266 -7.54 -18.89 24.23
N GLY A 267 -6.57 -19.59 24.82
CA GLY A 267 -6.63 -21.03 25.11
C GLY A 267 -6.37 -21.94 23.91
N THR A 268 -6.09 -21.41 22.71
CA THR A 268 -5.80 -22.18 21.50
C THR A 268 -4.87 -21.42 20.55
N ASP A 269 -4.02 -22.16 19.85
CA ASP A 269 -3.16 -21.65 18.78
C ASP A 269 -3.88 -21.50 17.43
N SER A 270 -5.02 -22.15 17.26
CA SER A 270 -5.83 -22.10 16.04
C SER A 270 -6.71 -20.84 15.94
N ASP A 271 -6.77 -20.01 16.99
CA ASP A 271 -7.48 -18.72 16.92
C ASP A 271 -6.67 -17.73 16.06
N PRO A 272 -7.26 -17.18 14.98
CA PRO A 272 -6.53 -16.25 14.11
C PRO A 272 -6.00 -15.02 14.82
N ARG A 273 -6.54 -14.64 15.98
CA ARG A 273 -6.09 -13.53 16.80
C ARG A 273 -4.78 -13.83 17.54
N ALA A 274 -4.39 -15.10 17.61
CA ALA A 274 -3.12 -15.53 18.20
C ALA A 274 -1.92 -15.34 17.27
N PHE A 275 -2.11 -14.86 16.04
CA PHE A 275 -1.05 -14.60 15.07
C PHE A 275 -0.73 -13.12 14.96
N ASN A 276 0.56 -12.77 14.92
CA ASN A 276 1.05 -11.42 14.66
C ASN A 276 1.26 -11.24 13.13
N PHE A 277 0.55 -10.28 12.56
CA PHE A 277 0.67 -9.91 11.14
C PHE A 277 1.68 -8.76 10.97
N ASP A 278 2.89 -8.93 11.52
CA ASP A 278 3.95 -7.92 11.57
C ASP A 278 5.14 -8.24 10.65
N GLY A 279 5.08 -9.33 9.90
CA GLY A 279 6.05 -9.67 8.88
C GLY A 279 6.05 -8.70 7.70
N GLU A 280 7.16 -8.61 6.99
CA GLU A 280 7.37 -7.62 5.92
C GLU A 280 6.33 -7.70 4.78
N PHE A 281 5.81 -8.91 4.47
CA PHE A 281 4.69 -9.05 3.52
C PHE A 281 3.40 -8.42 4.04
N CYS A 282 3.11 -8.56 5.33
CA CYS A 282 1.92 -8.00 5.94
C CYS A 282 2.01 -6.47 6.01
N VAL A 283 3.19 -5.96 6.38
CA VAL A 283 3.50 -4.53 6.43
C VAL A 283 3.40 -3.88 5.04
N ALA A 284 3.93 -4.55 4.01
CA ALA A 284 3.94 -4.05 2.64
C ALA A 284 2.58 -4.15 1.93
N ASN A 285 1.56 -4.69 2.59
CA ASN A 285 0.25 -4.84 1.98
C ASN A 285 -0.26 -3.50 1.41
N ARG A 286 -0.73 -3.51 0.17
CA ARG A 286 -1.21 -2.36 -0.60
C ARG A 286 -0.14 -1.34 -1.01
N GLY A 287 1.15 -1.68 -0.84
CA GLY A 287 2.29 -0.85 -1.15
C GLY A 287 3.40 -1.61 -1.87
N ILE A 288 4.62 -1.55 -1.34
CA ILE A 288 5.82 -2.14 -1.94
C ILE A 288 6.64 -2.89 -0.91
N ILE A 289 7.21 -4.03 -1.30
CA ILE A 289 8.23 -4.73 -0.55
C ILE A 289 9.56 -4.73 -1.33
N GLU A 290 10.64 -4.44 -0.63
CA GLU A 290 12.00 -4.52 -1.16
C GLU A 290 12.74 -5.71 -0.54
N PHE A 291 13.34 -6.53 -1.39
CA PHE A 291 14.30 -7.56 -0.99
C PHE A 291 15.71 -7.07 -1.34
N ILE A 292 16.51 -6.79 -0.32
CA ILE A 292 17.91 -6.37 -0.51
C ILE A 292 18.77 -7.63 -0.60
N GLU A 293 19.64 -7.69 -1.62
CA GLU A 293 20.59 -8.79 -1.81
C GLU A 293 19.95 -10.19 -1.87
N VAL A 294 18.78 -10.29 -2.49
CA VAL A 294 17.98 -11.53 -2.57
C VAL A 294 18.77 -12.76 -3.05
N LEU A 295 19.80 -12.58 -3.87
CA LEU A 295 20.66 -13.68 -4.36
C LEU A 295 21.65 -14.23 -3.31
N LYS A 296 21.76 -13.60 -2.15
CA LYS A 296 22.49 -14.13 -0.99
C LYS A 296 21.64 -15.02 -0.10
N LEU A 297 20.34 -15.08 -0.37
CA LEU A 297 19.43 -15.97 0.35
C LEU A 297 19.74 -17.43 0.04
N ASP A 298 19.65 -18.32 1.05
CA ASP A 298 19.72 -19.76 0.83
C ASP A 298 18.58 -20.16 -0.13
N VAL A 299 18.92 -21.03 -1.06
CA VAL A 299 17.95 -21.55 -2.04
C VAL A 299 16.75 -22.20 -1.33
N ALA A 300 16.98 -22.87 -0.20
CA ALA A 300 15.92 -23.46 0.60
C ALA A 300 14.93 -22.42 1.19
N PHE A 301 15.38 -21.19 1.42
CA PHE A 301 14.53 -20.10 1.90
C PHE A 301 13.63 -19.51 0.80
N LEU A 302 14.03 -19.65 -0.46
CA LEU A 302 13.28 -19.13 -1.61
C LEU A 302 12.17 -20.07 -2.10
N TYR A 303 12.12 -21.31 -1.60
CA TYR A 303 11.08 -22.31 -1.87
C TYR A 303 10.11 -22.47 -0.70
#